data_4d415cf06ec90122de7c4039cbe0f99c
#
_entry.id   4d415cf06ec90122de7c4039cbe0f99c
#
_cell.length_a   1.000
_cell.length_b   1.000
_cell.length_c   1.000
_cell.angle_alpha   90.00
_cell.angle_beta   90.00
_cell.angle_gamma   90.00
#
_symmetry.space_group_name_H-M   'P 1'
#
loop_
_entity.id
_entity.type
_entity.pdbx_description
1 polymer ?
#
loop_
_entity_poly.entity_id
_entity_poly.type
_entity_poly.pdbx_seq_one_letter_code
_entity_poly.pdbx_strand_id
1 'polypeptide(L)'
;MSNASHTALDLPDEIARRRTFAIISHPDAGKTTLTEKFLLYGGAIQMAGQVRAKGEARRTRSDFMQMEKDRGISVSASAMSFDFGHYRFNLVDTPGHSDFSEDTYRTLTAVDAAIMVIDGAKGVESQTQKLFEVCRMRDLPILTFCNKMDRESRDTFEIIDEIQENLAIDVTPASWPIGVGRDFVGCYDILNDRLELMDRADRNKVSESVKINGLDDPKLAEHVPADLLEQLKEELEMARELLPAFDREAFLEGSMTPIWFGSAINSFGVKELMDGMGDYGPLPQVQTAQPRSIAPDEKKVMGFVFKVQANMDPKHRDRVAFVRLASGHFKRGMKLTHVRSKKPMAISNPVLFLASDRELAEEAWAGDIIGIPNHGQLRIGDTLTEGEDIRVTGIPSFAPELLQSVRAGDPMKSKHLEKALMQFAEEGAAKVFKPAIGSGFIVGVVGALQFEVLASRIELEYGLPVSFSPSQFTSARWVTGPKAKVDAFVSVNQQHISHDHNGDIVYMTRLQWDIDRIERDYPDLTLASTRELMV
;
A
#
# COMPACT_ATOMS: atom_id res chain seq x y z
N MET A 1 -3.25 -29.79 29.53
CA MET A 1 -4.49 -29.01 29.58
C MET A 1 -4.26 -27.87 30.57
N SER A 2 -3.81 -26.72 30.11
CA SER A 2 -3.80 -25.50 30.93
C SER A 2 -4.68 -24.49 30.21
N ASN A 3 -5.87 -24.27 30.76
CA ASN A 3 -6.73 -23.15 30.41
C ASN A 3 -6.00 -21.86 30.79
N ALA A 4 -5.31 -21.26 29.84
CA ALA A 4 -4.94 -19.85 29.93
C ALA A 4 -6.26 -19.08 29.74
N SER A 5 -6.78 -18.54 30.85
CA SER A 5 -7.85 -17.56 30.83
C SER A 5 -7.32 -16.34 30.05
N HIS A 6 -7.70 -16.20 28.79
CA HIS A 6 -7.56 -14.94 28.07
C HIS A 6 -8.43 -13.91 28.81
N THR A 7 -7.84 -13.14 29.68
CA THR A 7 -8.42 -11.88 30.14
C THR A 7 -8.64 -11.05 28.87
N ALA A 8 -9.91 -10.72 28.57
CA ALA A 8 -10.22 -9.83 27.47
C ALA A 8 -9.48 -8.51 27.70
N LEU A 9 -8.58 -8.15 26.79
CA LEU A 9 -7.89 -6.88 26.84
C LEU A 9 -8.89 -5.74 26.65
N ASP A 10 -8.67 -4.63 27.31
CA ASP A 10 -9.49 -3.44 27.12
C ASP A 10 -9.24 -2.82 25.73
N LEU A 11 -10.16 -1.97 25.25
CA LEU A 11 -10.06 -1.30 23.95
C LEU A 11 -8.73 -0.56 23.75
N PRO A 12 -8.20 0.20 24.74
CA PRO A 12 -6.87 0.83 24.62
C PRO A 12 -5.72 -0.15 24.43
N ASP A 13 -5.74 -1.28 25.13
CA ASP A 13 -4.70 -2.30 25.06
C ASP A 13 -4.69 -2.99 23.69
N GLU A 14 -5.87 -3.28 23.15
CA GLU A 14 -6.01 -3.86 21.81
C GLU A 14 -5.55 -2.88 20.72
N ILE A 15 -5.84 -1.58 20.86
CA ILE A 15 -5.35 -0.55 19.94
C ILE A 15 -3.82 -0.42 20.05
N ALA A 16 -3.27 -0.42 21.27
CA ALA A 16 -1.85 -0.23 21.54
C ALA A 16 -0.95 -1.32 20.89
N ARG A 17 -1.47 -2.55 20.75
CA ARG A 17 -0.73 -3.64 20.12
C ARG A 17 -0.76 -3.62 18.58
N ARG A 18 -1.59 -2.79 17.94
CA ARG A 18 -1.78 -2.79 16.49
C ARG A 18 -0.79 -1.88 15.77
N ARG A 19 -0.26 -2.39 14.66
CA ARG A 19 0.53 -1.63 13.69
C ARG A 19 0.01 -1.92 12.30
N THR A 20 -0.40 -0.88 11.60
CA THR A 20 -0.90 -1.00 10.23
C THR A 20 -0.01 -0.24 9.30
N PHE A 21 0.67 -0.94 8.42
CA PHE A 21 1.70 -0.37 7.58
C PHE A 21 1.70 -0.95 6.17
N ALA A 22 2.24 -0.19 5.23
CA ALA A 22 2.46 -0.62 3.85
C ALA A 22 3.96 -0.86 3.60
N ILE A 23 4.27 -1.66 2.57
CA ILE A 23 5.64 -1.74 2.04
C ILE A 23 5.67 -1.04 0.70
N ILE A 24 6.57 -0.06 0.56
CA ILE A 24 6.81 0.72 -0.65
C ILE A 24 8.22 0.44 -1.18
N SER A 25 8.38 0.32 -2.49
CA SER A 25 9.68 0.11 -3.11
C SER A 25 9.63 0.30 -4.62
N HIS A 26 10.80 0.46 -5.22
CA HIS A 26 10.94 0.22 -6.65
C HIS A 26 10.73 -1.28 -6.98
N PRO A 27 10.25 -1.64 -8.21
CA PRO A 27 10.24 -3.03 -8.66
C PRO A 27 11.60 -3.70 -8.48
N ASP A 28 11.60 -4.97 -8.09
CA ASP A 28 12.81 -5.79 -7.86
C ASP A 28 13.69 -5.39 -6.65
N ALA A 29 13.37 -4.37 -5.87
CA ALA A 29 14.08 -4.05 -4.62
C ALA A 29 13.97 -5.15 -3.55
N GLY A 30 13.02 -6.09 -3.71
CA GLY A 30 12.84 -7.24 -2.81
C GLY A 30 11.59 -7.17 -1.93
N LYS A 31 10.63 -6.31 -2.27
CA LYS A 31 9.37 -6.15 -1.54
C LYS A 31 8.66 -7.48 -1.27
N THR A 32 8.36 -8.24 -2.32
CA THR A 32 7.66 -9.52 -2.21
C THR A 32 8.41 -10.54 -1.33
N THR A 33 9.75 -10.55 -1.43
CA THR A 33 10.58 -11.41 -0.57
C THR A 33 10.48 -10.98 0.89
N LEU A 34 10.50 -9.67 1.16
CA LEU A 34 10.34 -9.13 2.52
C LEU A 34 8.96 -9.45 3.09
N THR A 35 7.89 -9.27 2.29
CA THR A 35 6.52 -9.64 2.67
C THR A 35 6.41 -11.12 3.06
N GLU A 36 6.99 -12.03 2.26
CA GLU A 36 7.00 -13.47 2.58
C GLU A 36 7.74 -13.77 3.89
N LYS A 37 8.84 -13.05 4.16
CA LYS A 37 9.60 -13.23 5.40
C LYS A 37 8.82 -12.70 6.62
N PHE A 38 8.12 -11.60 6.49
CA PHE A 38 7.23 -11.10 7.57
C PHE A 38 6.16 -12.13 7.93
N LEU A 39 5.54 -12.73 6.93
CA LEU A 39 4.54 -13.79 7.14
C LEU A 39 5.15 -15.06 7.77
N LEU A 40 6.41 -15.37 7.43
CA LEU A 40 7.13 -16.49 8.05
C LEU A 40 7.39 -16.24 9.53
N TYR A 41 7.89 -15.07 9.88
CA TYR A 41 8.14 -14.69 11.27
C TYR A 41 6.84 -14.56 12.10
N GLY A 42 5.77 -14.09 11.48
CA GLY A 42 4.43 -14.06 12.07
C GLY A 42 3.77 -15.44 12.19
N GLY A 43 4.44 -16.52 11.78
CA GLY A 43 3.86 -17.88 11.81
C GLY A 43 2.68 -18.09 10.85
N ALA A 44 2.37 -17.11 10.03
CA ALA A 44 1.27 -17.18 9.06
C ALA A 44 1.59 -18.11 7.87
N ILE A 45 2.87 -18.41 7.64
CA ILE A 45 3.35 -19.42 6.70
C ILE A 45 4.43 -20.29 7.36
N GLN A 46 4.43 -21.59 7.05
CA GLN A 46 5.36 -22.53 7.69
C GLN A 46 6.76 -22.52 7.06
N MET A 47 6.91 -22.10 5.79
CA MET A 47 8.18 -21.99 5.08
C MET A 47 8.12 -20.89 4.01
N ALA A 48 9.07 -19.97 4.06
CA ALA A 48 9.26 -19.03 2.97
C ALA A 48 9.93 -19.73 1.78
N GLY A 49 9.43 -19.54 0.58
CA GLY A 49 10.05 -20.05 -0.65
C GLY A 49 9.87 -21.54 -0.92
N GLN A 50 8.85 -22.21 -0.37
CA GLN A 50 8.49 -23.59 -0.74
C GLN A 50 7.97 -23.72 -2.20
N VAL A 51 8.40 -22.83 -3.08
CA VAL A 51 8.15 -22.91 -4.53
C VAL A 51 9.46 -23.05 -5.30
N ARG A 52 10.32 -23.94 -4.83
CA ARG A 52 11.39 -24.54 -5.66
C ARG A 52 11.12 -26.02 -5.88
N ALA A 53 9.94 -26.36 -6.42
CA ALA A 53 9.76 -27.61 -7.12
C ALA A 53 10.10 -27.38 -8.60
N LYS A 54 10.97 -28.23 -9.14
CA LYS A 54 11.44 -28.24 -10.53
C LYS A 54 10.33 -27.83 -11.53
N GLY A 55 10.53 -26.71 -12.23
CA GLY A 55 9.85 -26.43 -13.50
C GLY A 55 8.55 -25.62 -13.45
N GLU A 56 8.06 -25.18 -12.31
CA GLU A 56 6.92 -24.26 -12.23
C GLU A 56 7.36 -22.86 -11.77
N ALA A 57 6.83 -21.85 -12.44
CA ALA A 57 7.07 -20.43 -12.16
C ALA A 57 6.81 -20.11 -10.68
N ARG A 58 7.62 -19.20 -10.12
CA ARG A 58 7.48 -18.67 -8.75
C ARG A 58 6.03 -18.32 -8.46
N ARG A 59 5.38 -19.05 -7.59
CA ARG A 59 4.05 -18.73 -7.07
C ARG A 59 4.25 -17.99 -5.76
N THR A 60 4.24 -16.67 -5.79
CA THR A 60 4.19 -15.85 -4.58
C THR A 60 2.78 -15.91 -4.00
N ARG A 61 2.66 -16.01 -2.68
CA ARG A 61 1.34 -16.07 -2.01
C ARG A 61 0.58 -14.75 -2.04
N SER A 62 1.26 -13.64 -2.29
CA SER A 62 0.66 -12.32 -2.48
C SER A 62 0.00 -12.14 -3.85
N ASP A 63 0.36 -12.95 -4.86
CA ASP A 63 -0.14 -12.80 -6.22
C ASP A 63 -1.36 -13.69 -6.44
N PHE A 64 -2.54 -13.09 -6.52
CA PHE A 64 -3.81 -13.81 -6.64
C PHE A 64 -4.22 -14.06 -8.10
N MET A 65 -3.88 -13.14 -9.02
CA MET A 65 -4.26 -13.25 -10.42
C MET A 65 -3.28 -14.14 -11.21
N GLN A 66 -3.80 -14.90 -12.19
CA GLN A 66 -2.95 -15.72 -13.05
C GLN A 66 -1.92 -14.87 -13.80
N MET A 67 -2.30 -13.66 -14.21
CA MET A 67 -1.42 -12.72 -14.90
C MET A 67 -0.27 -12.21 -14.00
N GLU A 68 -0.52 -12.01 -12.69
CA GLU A 68 0.53 -11.67 -11.70
C GLU A 68 1.57 -12.79 -11.63
N LYS A 69 1.08 -14.04 -11.59
CA LYS A 69 1.93 -15.24 -11.55
C LYS A 69 2.74 -15.44 -12.83
N ASP A 70 2.13 -15.18 -13.98
CA ASP A 70 2.76 -15.39 -15.28
C ASP A 70 3.83 -14.32 -15.57
N ARG A 71 3.63 -13.10 -15.10
CA ARG A 71 4.55 -11.95 -15.31
C ARG A 71 5.48 -11.67 -14.13
N GLY A 72 5.21 -12.24 -12.95
CA GLY A 72 5.98 -12.02 -11.72
C GLY A 72 5.88 -10.59 -11.19
N ILE A 73 4.76 -9.91 -11.42
CA ILE A 73 4.49 -8.55 -10.95
C ILE A 73 3.19 -8.52 -10.14
N SER A 74 3.19 -7.83 -9.01
CA SER A 74 1.96 -7.58 -8.25
C SER A 74 1.17 -6.45 -8.91
N VAL A 75 -0.07 -6.74 -9.27
CA VAL A 75 -1.00 -5.82 -9.96
C VAL A 75 -1.92 -5.13 -8.99
N SER A 76 -2.26 -5.78 -7.88
CA SER A 76 -3.18 -5.25 -6.89
C SER A 76 -2.62 -5.33 -5.48
N ALA A 77 -2.96 -4.34 -4.64
CA ALA A 77 -2.62 -4.36 -3.22
C ALA A 77 -3.32 -5.53 -2.50
N SER A 78 -2.67 -6.16 -1.55
CA SER A 78 -3.24 -7.19 -0.67
C SER A 78 -3.06 -6.80 0.80
N ALA A 79 -4.05 -7.12 1.63
CA ALA A 79 -3.97 -6.93 3.07
C ALA A 79 -3.75 -8.27 3.76
N MET A 80 -2.88 -8.29 4.76
CA MET A 80 -2.53 -9.49 5.52
C MET A 80 -2.38 -9.13 6.98
N SER A 81 -2.97 -9.92 7.87
CA SER A 81 -2.89 -9.71 9.32
C SER A 81 -2.22 -10.92 9.98
N PHE A 82 -1.31 -10.67 10.92
CA PHE A 82 -0.62 -11.71 11.68
C PHE A 82 -0.15 -11.17 13.03
N ASP A 83 0.09 -12.08 13.97
CA ASP A 83 0.67 -11.72 15.26
C ASP A 83 2.20 -11.87 15.21
N PHE A 84 2.91 -10.92 15.84
CA PHE A 84 4.35 -10.94 16.02
C PHE A 84 4.69 -10.49 17.44
N GLY A 85 5.17 -11.40 18.26
CA GLY A 85 5.32 -11.15 19.70
C GLY A 85 3.97 -10.79 20.32
N HIS A 86 3.89 -9.62 20.93
CA HIS A 86 2.65 -9.09 21.49
C HIS A 86 1.92 -8.12 20.53
N TYR A 87 2.52 -7.83 19.36
CA TYR A 87 1.93 -6.95 18.36
C TYR A 87 0.98 -7.69 17.43
N ARG A 88 -0.02 -6.97 16.94
CA ARG A 88 -0.88 -7.36 15.82
C ARG A 88 -0.52 -6.50 14.62
N PHE A 89 0.07 -7.11 13.62
CA PHE A 89 0.47 -6.44 12.39
C PHE A 89 -0.61 -6.58 11.31
N ASN A 90 -0.94 -5.46 10.68
CA ASN A 90 -1.76 -5.38 9.51
C ASN A 90 -0.88 -4.84 8.37
N LEU A 91 -0.35 -5.75 7.58
CA LEU A 91 0.51 -5.43 6.45
C LEU A 91 -0.35 -5.24 5.20
N VAL A 92 -0.15 -4.13 4.51
CA VAL A 92 -0.75 -3.91 3.19
C VAL A 92 0.37 -3.90 2.15
N ASP A 93 0.42 -4.96 1.36
CA ASP A 93 1.36 -5.09 0.26
C ASP A 93 0.87 -4.25 -0.93
N THR A 94 1.70 -3.33 -1.44
CA THR A 94 1.33 -2.43 -2.52
C THR A 94 1.85 -2.93 -3.87
N PRO A 95 1.20 -2.61 -5.01
CA PRO A 95 1.79 -2.88 -6.31
C PRO A 95 3.14 -2.19 -6.47
N GLY A 96 4.13 -2.91 -6.99
CA GLY A 96 5.46 -2.33 -7.23
C GLY A 96 5.56 -1.56 -8.55
N HIS A 97 4.69 -1.82 -9.52
CA HIS A 97 4.76 -1.23 -10.85
C HIS A 97 4.04 0.12 -10.92
N SER A 98 4.67 1.11 -11.58
CA SER A 98 4.14 2.48 -11.71
C SER A 98 2.75 2.56 -12.32
N ASP A 99 2.39 1.63 -13.21
CA ASP A 99 1.08 1.58 -13.85
C ASP A 99 -0.08 1.40 -12.86
N PHE A 100 0.20 0.90 -11.65
CA PHE A 100 -0.79 0.67 -10.59
C PHE A 100 -0.66 1.65 -9.41
N SER A 101 -0.01 2.78 -9.61
CA SER A 101 0.27 3.77 -8.55
C SER A 101 -0.99 4.31 -7.87
N GLU A 102 -2.12 4.45 -8.57
CA GLU A 102 -3.37 4.93 -7.95
C GLU A 102 -3.90 3.96 -6.86
N ASP A 103 -3.77 2.64 -7.07
CA ASP A 103 -4.11 1.65 -6.05
C ASP A 103 -3.18 1.76 -4.83
N THR A 104 -1.89 2.02 -5.07
CA THR A 104 -0.92 2.29 -4.00
C THR A 104 -1.29 3.54 -3.22
N TYR A 105 -1.63 4.64 -3.88
CA TYR A 105 -1.99 5.89 -3.22
C TYR A 105 -3.24 5.74 -2.34
N ARG A 106 -4.26 5.02 -2.83
CA ARG A 106 -5.45 4.70 -2.03
C ARG A 106 -5.13 3.79 -0.85
N THR A 107 -4.26 2.82 -1.05
CA THR A 107 -3.81 1.91 0.00
C THR A 107 -3.09 2.65 1.12
N LEU A 108 -2.24 3.63 0.78
CA LEU A 108 -1.54 4.47 1.76
C LEU A 108 -2.50 5.32 2.61
N THR A 109 -3.77 5.49 2.20
CA THR A 109 -4.77 6.14 3.08
C THR A 109 -5.24 5.26 4.23
N ALA A 110 -5.04 3.95 4.14
CA ALA A 110 -5.51 2.99 5.12
C ALA A 110 -4.43 2.50 6.09
N VAL A 111 -3.22 3.07 6.02
CA VAL A 111 -2.10 2.68 6.88
C VAL A 111 -1.61 3.84 7.73
N ASP A 112 -0.90 3.53 8.80
CA ASP A 112 -0.37 4.50 9.76
C ASP A 112 1.13 4.72 9.59
N ALA A 113 1.84 3.82 8.88
CA ALA A 113 3.27 3.91 8.57
C ALA A 113 3.59 3.23 7.25
N ALA A 114 4.81 3.41 6.76
CA ALA A 114 5.34 2.67 5.62
C ALA A 114 6.74 2.09 5.92
N ILE A 115 7.05 0.97 5.28
CA ILE A 115 8.42 0.46 5.18
C ILE A 115 8.89 0.71 3.76
N MET A 116 9.95 1.49 3.61
CA MET A 116 10.60 1.77 2.34
C MET A 116 11.74 0.79 2.12
N VAL A 117 11.69 0.02 1.04
CA VAL A 117 12.74 -0.95 0.69
C VAL A 117 13.61 -0.39 -0.42
N ILE A 118 14.91 -0.31 -0.15
CA ILE A 118 15.94 0.17 -1.07
C ILE A 118 16.88 -0.98 -1.42
N ASP A 119 17.28 -1.09 -2.67
CA ASP A 119 18.32 -2.02 -3.12
C ASP A 119 19.69 -1.42 -2.84
N GLY A 120 20.53 -2.08 -2.02
CA GLY A 120 21.85 -1.58 -1.63
C GLY A 120 22.81 -1.31 -2.79
N ALA A 121 22.61 -1.96 -3.94
CA ALA A 121 23.43 -1.70 -5.13
C ALA A 121 22.91 -0.52 -5.98
N LYS A 122 21.59 -0.27 -5.96
CA LYS A 122 20.94 0.71 -6.84
C LYS A 122 20.61 2.03 -6.16
N GLY A 123 20.43 2.04 -4.84
CA GLY A 123 20.03 3.23 -4.08
C GLY A 123 18.57 3.64 -4.29
N VAL A 124 18.31 4.94 -4.30
CA VAL A 124 16.96 5.52 -4.44
C VAL A 124 16.55 5.58 -5.91
N GLU A 125 15.65 4.69 -6.31
CA GLU A 125 15.14 4.64 -7.67
C GLU A 125 13.85 5.50 -7.83
N SER A 126 13.54 5.90 -9.06
CA SER A 126 12.46 6.87 -9.36
C SER A 126 11.08 6.51 -8.80
N GLN A 127 10.72 5.22 -8.77
CA GLN A 127 9.43 4.80 -8.21
C GLN A 127 9.42 4.93 -6.67
N THR A 128 10.53 4.65 -6.01
CA THR A 128 10.68 4.84 -4.55
C THR A 128 10.46 6.31 -4.21
N GLN A 129 11.08 7.23 -4.96
CA GLN A 129 10.93 8.66 -4.76
C GLN A 129 9.46 9.12 -4.88
N LYS A 130 8.76 8.68 -5.94
CA LYS A 130 7.34 9.01 -6.12
C LYS A 130 6.46 8.51 -4.97
N LEU A 131 6.70 7.28 -4.50
CA LEU A 131 5.95 6.71 -3.39
C LEU A 131 6.27 7.40 -2.06
N PHE A 132 7.53 7.78 -1.87
CA PHE A 132 7.93 8.59 -0.73
C PHE A 132 7.23 9.95 -0.70
N GLU A 133 7.14 10.66 -1.83
CA GLU A 133 6.42 11.93 -1.93
C GLU A 133 4.95 11.78 -1.47
N VAL A 134 4.30 10.68 -1.83
CA VAL A 134 2.93 10.40 -1.39
C VAL A 134 2.85 10.14 0.11
N CYS A 135 3.79 9.40 0.68
CA CYS A 135 3.87 9.20 2.13
C CYS A 135 4.07 10.54 2.85
N ARG A 136 4.95 11.40 2.34
CA ARG A 136 5.23 12.73 2.88
C ARG A 136 4.01 13.66 2.84
N MET A 137 3.23 13.64 1.74
CA MET A 137 1.98 14.42 1.64
C MET A 137 0.92 14.01 2.68
N ARG A 138 1.12 12.88 3.33
CA ARG A 138 0.21 12.30 4.31
C ARG A 138 0.81 12.22 5.71
N ASP A 139 2.00 12.78 5.89
CA ASP A 139 2.76 12.73 7.15
C ASP A 139 2.92 11.31 7.70
N LEU A 140 3.10 10.31 6.79
CA LEU A 140 3.29 8.92 7.19
C LEU A 140 4.74 8.69 7.62
N PRO A 141 4.98 8.23 8.86
CA PRO A 141 6.31 7.79 9.29
C PRO A 141 6.84 6.64 8.43
N ILE A 142 8.13 6.68 8.11
CA ILE A 142 8.77 5.71 7.22
C ILE A 142 9.94 5.04 7.95
N LEU A 143 9.95 3.69 7.96
CA LEU A 143 11.12 2.91 8.30
C LEU A 143 11.81 2.50 7.00
N THR A 144 13.12 2.64 6.92
CA THR A 144 13.88 2.27 5.72
C THR A 144 14.59 0.94 5.92
N PHE A 145 14.52 0.07 4.90
CA PHE A 145 15.25 -1.19 4.85
C PHE A 145 16.14 -1.25 3.62
N CYS A 146 17.45 -1.16 3.81
CA CYS A 146 18.43 -1.35 2.77
C CYS A 146 18.69 -2.84 2.58
N ASN A 147 18.18 -3.38 1.49
CA ASN A 147 18.12 -4.80 1.18
C ASN A 147 19.27 -5.23 0.27
N LYS A 148 19.56 -6.53 0.26
CA LYS A 148 20.54 -7.22 -0.61
C LYS A 148 22.00 -6.96 -0.24
N MET A 149 22.28 -6.71 1.03
CA MET A 149 23.66 -6.53 1.53
C MET A 149 24.55 -7.76 1.34
N ASP A 150 23.96 -8.93 1.05
CA ASP A 150 24.64 -10.17 0.67
C ASP A 150 25.22 -10.16 -0.75
N ARG A 151 25.02 -9.09 -1.50
CA ARG A 151 25.58 -8.85 -2.84
C ARG A 151 26.47 -7.62 -2.84
N GLU A 152 27.18 -7.39 -3.95
CA GLU A 152 27.87 -6.11 -4.14
C GLU A 152 26.88 -4.98 -3.94
N SER A 153 27.14 -4.14 -2.97
CA SER A 153 26.37 -2.95 -2.64
C SER A 153 27.28 -1.73 -2.64
N ARG A 154 26.67 -0.56 -2.69
CA ARG A 154 27.38 0.72 -2.55
C ARG A 154 27.82 0.90 -1.10
N ASP A 155 28.71 1.86 -0.88
CA ASP A 155 29.13 2.28 0.45
C ASP A 155 27.91 2.72 1.30
N THR A 156 27.96 2.43 2.59
CA THR A 156 26.86 2.70 3.52
C THR A 156 26.58 4.19 3.66
N PHE A 157 27.61 5.03 3.74
CA PHE A 157 27.44 6.48 3.80
C PHE A 157 26.90 7.04 2.50
N GLU A 158 27.37 6.56 1.32
CA GLU A 158 26.82 6.98 0.02
C GLU A 158 25.32 6.69 -0.09
N ILE A 159 24.86 5.55 0.42
CA ILE A 159 23.43 5.19 0.41
C ILE A 159 22.66 6.14 1.32
N ILE A 160 23.16 6.43 2.51
CA ILE A 160 22.53 7.35 3.47
C ILE A 160 22.47 8.75 2.90
N ASP A 161 23.56 9.27 2.37
CA ASP A 161 23.64 10.60 1.74
C ASP A 161 22.62 10.72 0.59
N GLU A 162 22.56 9.71 -0.30
CA GLU A 162 21.60 9.70 -1.40
C GLU A 162 20.14 9.73 -0.90
N ILE A 163 19.81 9.01 0.17
CA ILE A 163 18.47 9.05 0.77
C ILE A 163 18.17 10.46 1.28
N GLN A 164 19.11 11.06 2.03
CA GLN A 164 18.95 12.41 2.58
C GLN A 164 18.80 13.46 1.48
N GLU A 165 19.63 13.41 0.45
CA GLU A 165 19.61 14.37 -0.64
C GLU A 165 18.35 14.24 -1.53
N ASN A 166 18.01 13.00 -1.95
CA ASN A 166 16.93 12.78 -2.90
C ASN A 166 15.54 12.87 -2.26
N LEU A 167 15.44 12.54 -0.96
CA LEU A 167 14.15 12.50 -0.27
C LEU A 167 13.97 13.67 0.71
N ALA A 168 15.02 14.45 0.98
CA ALA A 168 15.02 15.53 1.96
C ALA A 168 14.43 15.10 3.31
N ILE A 169 14.96 13.99 3.86
CA ILE A 169 14.60 13.40 5.14
C ILE A 169 15.86 13.07 5.92
N ASP A 170 15.87 13.29 7.23
CA ASP A 170 16.97 12.86 8.08
C ASP A 170 17.02 11.35 8.20
N VAL A 171 18.21 10.76 8.03
CA VAL A 171 18.43 9.33 8.18
C VAL A 171 19.23 9.05 9.44
N THR A 172 18.72 8.13 10.28
CA THR A 172 19.41 7.64 11.46
C THR A 172 19.65 6.13 11.33
N PRO A 173 20.88 5.63 11.48
CA PRO A 173 21.13 4.19 11.40
C PRO A 173 20.60 3.48 12.64
N ALA A 174 19.69 2.54 12.45
CA ALA A 174 19.22 1.62 13.49
C ALA A 174 20.14 0.39 13.57
N SER A 175 20.68 -0.05 12.44
CA SER A 175 21.75 -1.05 12.38
C SER A 175 22.86 -0.60 11.44
N TRP A 176 24.05 -1.18 11.56
CA TRP A 176 25.20 -0.92 10.70
C TRP A 176 25.75 -2.22 10.13
N PRO A 177 25.97 -2.32 8.80
CA PRO A 177 26.44 -3.54 8.17
C PRO A 177 27.92 -3.80 8.50
N ILE A 178 28.29 -5.07 8.67
CA ILE A 178 29.65 -5.53 8.91
C ILE A 178 30.13 -6.24 7.65
N GLY A 179 30.90 -5.53 6.84
CA GLY A 179 31.27 -5.95 5.50
C GLY A 179 30.10 -5.87 4.50
N VAL A 180 30.38 -6.15 3.24
CA VAL A 180 29.39 -6.13 2.14
C VAL A 180 29.62 -7.31 1.19
N GLY A 181 28.60 -7.73 0.47
CA GLY A 181 28.69 -8.77 -0.54
C GLY A 181 29.15 -10.12 0.04
N ARG A 182 30.30 -10.60 -0.43
CA ARG A 182 30.84 -11.88 0.03
C ARG A 182 31.40 -11.82 1.45
N ASP A 183 31.81 -10.64 1.86
CA ASP A 183 32.40 -10.39 3.20
C ASP A 183 31.36 -9.94 4.22
N PHE A 184 30.09 -9.84 3.82
CA PHE A 184 28.98 -9.48 4.70
C PHE A 184 28.81 -10.54 5.80
N VAL A 185 29.13 -10.21 7.04
CA VAL A 185 29.05 -11.10 8.23
C VAL A 185 27.71 -10.95 8.94
N GLY A 186 27.20 -9.74 9.00
CA GLY A 186 26.01 -9.39 9.74
C GLY A 186 25.85 -7.89 9.93
N CYS A 187 25.15 -7.49 10.99
CA CYS A 187 24.99 -6.09 11.37
C CYS A 187 25.22 -5.90 12.87
N TYR A 188 25.69 -4.71 13.21
CA TYR A 188 25.61 -4.19 14.56
C TYR A 188 24.30 -3.44 14.73
N ASP A 189 23.43 -3.90 15.64
CA ASP A 189 22.21 -3.20 16.05
C ASP A 189 22.58 -2.06 17.01
N ILE A 190 22.53 -0.83 16.51
CA ILE A 190 22.93 0.37 17.24
C ILE A 190 21.95 0.69 18.37
N LEU A 191 20.66 0.40 18.15
CA LEU A 191 19.61 0.77 19.10
C LEU A 191 19.57 -0.15 20.33
N ASN A 192 20.05 -1.41 20.18
CA ASN A 192 19.95 -2.42 21.23
C ASN A 192 21.28 -3.00 21.68
N ASP A 193 22.42 -2.52 21.19
CA ASP A 193 23.77 -3.05 21.46
C ASP A 193 23.85 -4.57 21.24
N ARG A 194 23.55 -5.02 20.02
CA ARG A 194 23.55 -6.42 19.63
C ARG A 194 24.37 -6.64 18.36
N LEU A 195 25.03 -7.79 18.32
CA LEU A 195 25.62 -8.30 17.09
C LEU A 195 24.64 -9.31 16.47
N GLU A 196 24.16 -9.00 15.29
CA GLU A 196 23.29 -9.86 14.51
C GLU A 196 24.14 -10.57 13.44
N LEU A 197 24.22 -11.89 13.50
CA LEU A 197 25.05 -12.70 12.61
C LEU A 197 24.21 -13.38 11.53
N MET A 198 24.67 -13.33 10.29
CA MET A 198 24.00 -13.97 9.18
C MET A 198 24.40 -15.46 9.07
N ASP A 199 23.43 -16.38 9.17
CA ASP A 199 23.65 -17.79 8.88
C ASP A 199 23.60 -18.04 7.35
N ARG A 200 24.75 -18.28 6.75
CA ARG A 200 24.86 -18.56 5.30
C ARG A 200 24.43 -19.99 4.93
N ALA A 201 24.41 -20.91 5.90
CA ALA A 201 24.08 -22.31 5.64
C ALA A 201 22.58 -22.56 5.55
N ASP A 202 21.80 -21.83 6.34
CA ASP A 202 20.33 -21.95 6.34
C ASP A 202 19.66 -20.58 6.15
N ARG A 203 19.20 -20.30 4.91
CA ARG A 203 18.54 -19.06 4.52
C ARG A 203 17.18 -18.81 5.19
N ASN A 204 16.64 -19.80 5.88
CA ASN A 204 15.36 -19.70 6.59
C ASN A 204 15.56 -19.64 8.11
N LYS A 205 16.78 -19.80 8.57
CA LYS A 205 17.10 -19.68 9.99
C LYS A 205 17.08 -18.19 10.38
N VAL A 206 16.47 -17.93 11.51
CA VAL A 206 16.53 -16.60 12.16
C VAL A 206 17.98 -16.29 12.44
N SER A 207 18.42 -15.06 12.19
CA SER A 207 19.74 -14.57 12.51
C SER A 207 20.07 -14.86 13.98
N GLU A 208 21.34 -15.21 14.25
CA GLU A 208 21.80 -15.41 15.60
C GLU A 208 22.14 -14.05 16.22
N SER A 209 21.42 -13.70 17.29
CA SER A 209 21.63 -12.44 18.00
C SER A 209 22.54 -12.66 19.21
N VAL A 210 23.65 -11.96 19.23
CA VAL A 210 24.61 -11.99 20.34
C VAL A 210 24.57 -10.67 21.10
N LYS A 211 24.12 -10.73 22.35
CA LYS A 211 24.10 -9.55 23.20
C LYS A 211 25.53 -9.14 23.57
N ILE A 212 25.85 -7.88 23.31
CA ILE A 212 27.15 -7.25 23.58
C ILE A 212 26.98 -6.00 24.45
N ASN A 213 28.08 -5.51 24.99
CA ASN A 213 28.10 -4.29 25.82
C ASN A 213 28.93 -3.21 25.12
N GLY A 214 28.44 -2.72 23.99
CA GLY A 214 29.13 -1.71 23.19
C GLY A 214 30.24 -2.29 22.31
N LEU A 215 30.94 -1.41 21.58
CA LEU A 215 31.92 -1.75 20.56
C LEU A 215 33.24 -2.33 21.11
N ASP A 216 33.49 -2.20 22.41
CA ASP A 216 34.69 -2.74 23.07
C ASP A 216 34.47 -4.12 23.72
N ASP A 217 33.27 -4.70 23.56
CA ASP A 217 32.99 -6.04 24.06
C ASP A 217 33.88 -7.06 23.36
N PRO A 218 34.68 -7.86 24.10
CA PRO A 218 35.57 -8.89 23.54
C PRO A 218 34.86 -9.92 22.66
N LYS A 219 33.55 -10.14 22.88
CA LYS A 219 32.74 -11.05 22.09
C LYS A 219 32.67 -10.67 20.61
N LEU A 220 32.81 -9.37 20.28
CA LEU A 220 32.86 -8.94 18.89
C LEU A 220 34.02 -9.60 18.14
N ALA A 221 35.19 -9.67 18.77
CA ALA A 221 36.37 -10.29 18.18
C ALA A 221 36.26 -11.83 18.05
N GLU A 222 35.34 -12.47 18.75
CA GLU A 222 35.07 -13.90 18.60
C GLU A 222 34.29 -14.23 17.33
N HIS A 223 33.49 -13.26 16.81
CA HIS A 223 32.55 -13.48 15.72
C HIS A 223 32.85 -12.67 14.45
N VAL A 224 33.58 -11.57 14.58
CA VAL A 224 33.89 -10.64 13.47
C VAL A 224 35.41 -10.71 13.17
N PRO A 225 35.81 -10.86 11.89
CA PRO A 225 37.21 -10.73 11.49
C PRO A 225 37.83 -9.40 11.93
N ALA A 226 39.12 -9.42 12.30
CA ALA A 226 39.77 -8.27 12.93
C ALA A 226 39.79 -7.01 12.05
N ASP A 227 39.97 -7.16 10.75
CA ASP A 227 39.95 -6.09 9.76
C ASP A 227 38.54 -5.45 9.64
N LEU A 228 37.51 -6.28 9.60
CA LEU A 228 36.10 -5.79 9.56
C LEU A 228 35.69 -5.19 10.92
N LEU A 229 36.24 -5.65 12.02
CA LEU A 229 35.95 -5.06 13.33
C LEU A 229 36.58 -3.67 13.48
N GLU A 230 37.80 -3.48 12.98
CA GLU A 230 38.47 -2.17 12.96
C GLU A 230 37.67 -1.20 12.08
N GLN A 231 37.30 -1.61 10.87
CA GLN A 231 36.47 -0.82 9.97
C GLN A 231 35.11 -0.45 10.61
N LEU A 232 34.44 -1.42 11.25
CA LEU A 232 33.15 -1.17 11.93
C LEU A 232 33.28 -0.08 13.00
N LYS A 233 34.35 -0.11 13.79
CA LYS A 233 34.60 0.87 14.85
C LYS A 233 34.80 2.28 14.27
N GLU A 234 35.60 2.41 13.23
CA GLU A 234 35.87 3.66 12.55
C GLU A 234 34.59 4.22 11.91
N GLU A 235 33.84 3.37 11.19
CA GLU A 235 32.60 3.78 10.54
C GLU A 235 31.51 4.20 11.54
N LEU A 236 31.37 3.47 12.66
CA LEU A 236 30.39 3.84 13.70
C LEU A 236 30.77 5.09 14.49
N GLU A 237 32.07 5.37 14.67
CA GLU A 237 32.54 6.64 15.23
C GLU A 237 32.17 7.80 14.30
N MET A 238 32.45 7.69 13.00
CA MET A 238 32.04 8.68 12.00
C MET A 238 30.51 8.84 11.93
N ALA A 239 29.77 7.74 11.94
CA ALA A 239 28.32 7.77 11.89
C ALA A 239 27.71 8.52 13.09
N ARG A 240 28.26 8.34 14.28
CA ARG A 240 27.82 9.07 15.49
C ARG A 240 28.13 10.56 15.46
N GLU A 241 29.16 10.96 14.73
CA GLU A 241 29.52 12.38 14.57
C GLU A 241 28.70 13.06 13.47
N LEU A 242 28.41 12.35 12.39
CA LEU A 242 27.82 12.93 11.16
C LEU A 242 26.30 12.77 11.08
N LEU A 243 25.74 11.70 11.66
CA LEU A 243 24.33 11.38 11.52
C LEU A 243 23.54 11.66 12.80
N PRO A 244 22.27 12.07 12.69
CA PRO A 244 21.46 12.32 13.87
C PRO A 244 21.18 11.04 14.64
N ALA A 245 21.11 11.15 15.97
CA ALA A 245 20.61 10.06 16.81
C ALA A 245 19.10 9.86 16.56
N PHE A 246 18.61 8.63 16.81
CA PHE A 246 17.18 8.34 16.65
C PHE A 246 16.34 9.20 17.59
N ASP A 247 15.44 9.96 17.01
CA ASP A 247 14.41 10.76 17.70
C ASP A 247 13.03 10.23 17.28
N ARG A 248 12.30 9.70 18.27
CA ARG A 248 10.98 9.11 18.03
C ARG A 248 9.93 10.15 17.59
N GLU A 249 10.01 11.38 18.08
CA GLU A 249 9.06 12.45 17.71
C GLU A 249 9.30 12.85 16.26
N ALA A 250 10.55 13.12 15.87
CA ALA A 250 10.95 13.43 14.50
C ALA A 250 10.57 12.29 13.52
N PHE A 251 10.72 11.02 13.95
CA PHE A 251 10.26 9.87 13.16
C PHE A 251 8.74 9.87 12.98
N LEU A 252 7.97 10.06 14.05
CA LEU A 252 6.50 10.07 13.98
C LEU A 252 5.94 11.26 13.18
N GLU A 253 6.66 12.38 13.13
CA GLU A 253 6.34 13.54 12.29
C GLU A 253 6.75 13.36 10.82
N GLY A 254 7.46 12.28 10.49
CA GLY A 254 7.90 11.99 9.12
C GLY A 254 9.10 12.79 8.65
N SER A 255 9.82 13.48 9.55
CA SER A 255 11.05 14.24 9.25
C SER A 255 12.33 13.38 9.35
N MET A 256 12.26 12.21 9.99
CA MET A 256 13.36 11.27 10.19
C MET A 256 12.95 9.86 9.79
N THR A 257 13.90 9.09 9.24
CA THR A 257 13.73 7.66 8.97
C THR A 257 14.86 6.83 9.61
N PRO A 258 14.55 5.86 10.48
CA PRO A 258 15.54 4.88 10.91
C PRO A 258 15.80 3.88 9.78
N ILE A 259 17.08 3.54 9.54
CA ILE A 259 17.49 2.60 8.50
C ILE A 259 18.07 1.32 9.09
N TRP A 260 17.55 0.17 8.61
CA TRP A 260 18.09 -1.16 8.84
C TRP A 260 18.75 -1.69 7.57
N PHE A 261 19.86 -2.39 7.73
CA PHE A 261 20.54 -3.07 6.64
C PHE A 261 20.34 -4.57 6.74
N GLY A 262 20.17 -5.24 5.59
CA GLY A 262 19.93 -6.67 5.63
C GLY A 262 19.85 -7.37 4.28
N SER A 263 19.40 -8.61 4.33
CA SER A 263 19.15 -9.46 3.17
C SER A 263 17.84 -10.23 3.37
N ALA A 264 16.78 -9.76 2.75
CA ALA A 264 15.47 -10.38 2.85
C ALA A 264 15.49 -11.85 2.38
N ILE A 265 16.24 -12.18 1.33
CA ILE A 265 16.33 -13.55 0.83
C ILE A 265 16.94 -14.51 1.86
N ASN A 266 17.87 -14.02 2.66
CA ASN A 266 18.54 -14.77 3.71
C ASN A 266 17.86 -14.62 5.08
N SER A 267 16.68 -13.99 5.16
CA SER A 267 15.94 -13.69 6.40
C SER A 267 16.71 -12.81 7.40
N PHE A 268 17.72 -12.08 6.93
CA PHE A 268 18.62 -11.31 7.78
C PHE A 268 18.18 -9.83 7.88
N GLY A 269 18.22 -9.25 9.09
CA GLY A 269 17.77 -7.88 9.38
C GLY A 269 16.24 -7.71 9.37
N VAL A 270 15.51 -8.77 9.03
CA VAL A 270 14.04 -8.72 8.86
C VAL A 270 13.34 -8.72 10.21
N LYS A 271 13.81 -9.52 11.16
CA LYS A 271 13.25 -9.57 12.51
C LYS A 271 13.46 -8.23 13.23
N GLU A 272 14.64 -7.67 13.12
CA GLU A 272 15.03 -6.39 13.71
C GLU A 272 14.19 -5.25 13.16
N LEU A 273 13.90 -5.24 11.85
CA LEU A 273 12.97 -4.31 11.22
C LEU A 273 11.54 -4.50 11.76
N MET A 274 11.09 -5.74 11.97
CA MET A 274 9.77 -6.02 12.55
C MET A 274 9.69 -5.59 14.02
N ASP A 275 10.73 -5.85 14.81
CA ASP A 275 10.84 -5.35 16.18
C ASP A 275 10.77 -3.81 16.17
N GLY A 276 11.52 -3.16 15.28
CA GLY A 276 11.49 -1.70 15.12
C GLY A 276 10.10 -1.16 14.74
N MET A 277 9.38 -1.82 13.83
CA MET A 277 8.00 -1.46 13.50
C MET A 277 7.07 -1.64 14.72
N GLY A 278 7.26 -2.68 15.50
CA GLY A 278 6.50 -2.91 16.73
C GLY A 278 6.76 -1.83 17.79
N ASP A 279 8.02 -1.58 18.09
CA ASP A 279 8.43 -0.74 19.21
C ASP A 279 8.31 0.76 18.91
N TYR A 280 8.67 1.19 17.70
CA TYR A 280 8.72 2.60 17.31
C TYR A 280 7.55 3.04 16.43
N GLY A 281 6.96 2.13 15.66
CA GLY A 281 5.88 2.43 14.73
C GLY A 281 4.67 3.08 15.42
N PRO A 282 3.92 3.93 14.69
CA PRO A 282 2.78 4.62 15.25
C PRO A 282 1.65 3.66 15.65
N LEU A 283 0.90 4.06 16.66
CA LEU A 283 -0.42 3.48 16.94
C LEU A 283 -1.40 3.85 15.82
N PRO A 284 -2.57 3.17 15.74
CA PRO A 284 -3.64 3.61 14.85
C PRO A 284 -3.92 5.11 15.01
N GLN A 285 -3.88 5.85 13.89
CA GLN A 285 -3.96 7.30 13.89
C GLN A 285 -5.39 7.81 13.75
N VAL A 286 -5.60 9.05 14.17
CA VAL A 286 -6.85 9.78 13.97
C VAL A 286 -7.16 9.88 12.48
N GLN A 287 -8.39 9.49 12.09
CA GLN A 287 -8.82 9.58 10.70
C GLN A 287 -9.53 10.91 10.42
N THR A 288 -9.11 11.57 9.35
CA THR A 288 -9.76 12.80 8.89
C THR A 288 -11.15 12.49 8.34
N ALA A 289 -12.15 13.17 8.85
CA ALA A 289 -13.55 12.98 8.45
C ALA A 289 -14.36 14.28 8.59
N GLN A 290 -15.56 14.31 8.06
CA GLN A 290 -16.51 15.42 8.20
C GLN A 290 -17.79 14.93 8.86
N PRO A 291 -18.37 15.67 9.82
CA PRO A 291 -18.00 17.03 10.25
C PRO A 291 -16.86 17.11 11.29
N ARG A 292 -16.31 15.98 11.74
CA ARG A 292 -15.24 15.90 12.73
C ARG A 292 -14.29 14.76 12.43
N SER A 293 -13.08 14.80 12.95
CA SER A 293 -12.15 13.66 12.90
C SER A 293 -12.62 12.51 13.80
N ILE A 294 -12.12 11.30 13.53
CA ILE A 294 -12.44 10.06 14.25
C ILE A 294 -11.19 9.61 15.02
N ALA A 295 -11.29 9.55 16.34
CA ALA A 295 -10.22 9.03 17.19
C ALA A 295 -10.31 7.49 17.32
N PRO A 296 -9.17 6.76 17.34
CA PRO A 296 -9.19 5.30 17.37
C PRO A 296 -9.78 4.69 18.67
N ASP A 297 -9.71 5.41 19.77
CA ASP A 297 -10.21 5.02 21.09
C ASP A 297 -11.71 5.28 21.31
N GLU A 298 -12.41 5.81 20.31
CA GLU A 298 -13.86 5.98 20.36
C GLU A 298 -14.55 4.60 20.48
N LYS A 299 -15.59 4.53 21.31
CA LYS A 299 -16.31 3.28 21.56
C LYS A 299 -17.13 2.77 20.37
N LYS A 300 -17.65 3.70 19.56
CA LYS A 300 -18.47 3.36 18.39
C LYS A 300 -17.60 2.88 17.25
N VAL A 301 -18.05 1.85 16.57
CA VAL A 301 -17.39 1.33 15.38
C VAL A 301 -17.61 2.25 14.20
N MET A 302 -16.51 2.69 13.60
CA MET A 302 -16.48 3.41 12.34
C MET A 302 -15.38 2.83 11.47
N GLY A 303 -15.63 2.74 10.17
CA GLY A 303 -14.64 2.27 9.21
C GLY A 303 -14.93 2.81 7.82
N PHE A 304 -13.93 2.74 6.95
CA PHE A 304 -14.04 3.23 5.58
C PHE A 304 -13.48 2.23 4.58
N VAL A 305 -14.10 2.22 3.39
CA VAL A 305 -13.68 1.37 2.27
C VAL A 305 -12.56 2.08 1.50
N PHE A 306 -11.37 1.54 1.53
CA PHE A 306 -10.25 2.09 0.76
C PHE A 306 -9.99 1.31 -0.55
N LYS A 307 -10.51 0.08 -0.64
CA LYS A 307 -10.33 -0.80 -1.80
C LYS A 307 -11.54 -1.72 -1.99
N VAL A 308 -11.84 -2.01 -3.25
CA VAL A 308 -12.77 -3.07 -3.65
C VAL A 308 -12.05 -3.98 -4.65
N GLN A 309 -12.07 -5.27 -4.42
CA GLN A 309 -11.43 -6.25 -5.29
C GLN A 309 -12.40 -7.36 -5.66
N ALA A 310 -12.49 -7.67 -6.96
CA ALA A 310 -13.27 -8.78 -7.48
C ALA A 310 -12.41 -10.04 -7.66
N ASN A 311 -13.08 -11.19 -7.70
CA ASN A 311 -12.52 -12.49 -8.13
C ASN A 311 -11.25 -12.92 -7.39
N MET A 312 -11.22 -12.73 -6.07
CA MET A 312 -10.13 -13.27 -5.23
C MET A 312 -10.14 -14.80 -5.21
N ASP A 313 -11.27 -15.44 -5.50
CA ASP A 313 -11.40 -16.87 -5.74
C ASP A 313 -11.80 -17.10 -7.21
N PRO A 314 -10.98 -17.76 -8.03
CA PRO A 314 -11.30 -18.06 -9.43
C PRO A 314 -12.59 -18.88 -9.62
N LYS A 315 -13.04 -19.60 -8.59
CA LYS A 315 -14.25 -20.43 -8.60
C LYS A 315 -15.53 -19.66 -8.25
N HIS A 316 -15.38 -18.49 -7.62
CA HIS A 316 -16.50 -17.67 -7.15
C HIS A 316 -16.34 -16.24 -7.67
N ARG A 317 -17.43 -15.67 -8.22
CA ARG A 317 -17.48 -14.27 -8.64
C ARG A 317 -17.77 -13.37 -7.43
N ASP A 318 -16.91 -13.45 -6.42
CA ASP A 318 -17.07 -12.61 -5.23
C ASP A 318 -16.29 -11.33 -5.38
N ARG A 319 -16.88 -10.28 -4.82
CA ARG A 319 -16.20 -9.01 -4.57
C ARG A 319 -16.03 -8.87 -3.07
N VAL A 320 -14.93 -8.28 -2.69
CA VAL A 320 -14.64 -7.97 -1.30
C VAL A 320 -14.31 -6.48 -1.20
N ALA A 321 -14.99 -5.78 -0.31
CA ALA A 321 -14.64 -4.43 0.09
C ALA A 321 -13.69 -4.50 1.29
N PHE A 322 -12.50 -3.90 1.15
CA PHE A 322 -11.52 -3.79 2.23
C PHE A 322 -11.85 -2.55 3.05
N VAL A 323 -12.13 -2.77 4.30
CA VAL A 323 -12.54 -1.75 5.26
C VAL A 323 -11.48 -1.60 6.32
N ARG A 324 -10.89 -0.40 6.43
CA ARG A 324 -10.07 0.00 7.57
C ARG A 324 -11.00 0.41 8.71
N LEU A 325 -10.84 -0.19 9.88
CA LEU A 325 -11.53 0.25 11.09
C LEU A 325 -10.82 1.48 11.66
N ALA A 326 -11.55 2.59 11.72
CA ALA A 326 -11.06 3.86 12.24
C ALA A 326 -11.20 3.96 13.75
N SER A 327 -12.26 3.34 14.30
CA SER A 327 -12.55 3.36 15.75
C SER A 327 -13.36 2.15 16.19
N GLY A 328 -13.40 1.92 17.50
CA GLY A 328 -14.27 1.00 18.18
C GLY A 328 -13.85 -0.47 18.13
N HIS A 329 -14.74 -1.30 18.65
CA HIS A 329 -14.58 -2.75 18.70
C HIS A 329 -15.70 -3.40 17.86
N PHE A 330 -15.34 -3.86 16.68
CA PHE A 330 -16.23 -4.55 15.77
C PHE A 330 -16.43 -6.01 16.20
N LYS A 331 -17.68 -6.49 16.14
CA LYS A 331 -18.04 -7.89 16.31
C LYS A 331 -18.85 -8.39 15.13
N ARG A 332 -18.63 -9.63 14.75
CA ARG A 332 -19.36 -10.28 13.67
C ARG A 332 -20.88 -10.18 13.89
N GLY A 333 -21.60 -9.89 12.82
CA GLY A 333 -23.05 -9.71 12.88
C GLY A 333 -23.52 -8.32 13.30
N MET A 334 -22.61 -7.40 13.67
CA MET A 334 -22.99 -6.01 13.93
C MET A 334 -23.69 -5.39 12.73
N LYS A 335 -24.64 -4.51 13.02
CA LYS A 335 -25.33 -3.68 12.03
C LYS A 335 -24.68 -2.32 11.99
N LEU A 336 -24.03 -2.00 10.88
CA LEU A 336 -23.46 -0.69 10.63
C LEU A 336 -24.31 0.07 9.61
N THR A 337 -24.41 1.37 9.78
CA THR A 337 -25.09 2.25 8.83
C THR A 337 -24.11 2.58 7.70
N HIS A 338 -24.50 2.29 6.47
CA HIS A 338 -23.81 2.76 5.27
C HIS A 338 -24.20 4.21 5.03
N VAL A 339 -23.28 5.13 5.29
CA VAL A 339 -23.54 6.56 5.38
C VAL A 339 -24.12 7.13 4.07
N ARG A 340 -23.54 6.79 2.92
CA ARG A 340 -24.02 7.26 1.61
C ARG A 340 -25.49 6.88 1.33
N SER A 341 -25.87 5.65 1.60
CA SER A 341 -27.24 5.17 1.32
C SER A 341 -28.20 5.36 2.49
N LYS A 342 -27.70 5.73 3.68
CA LYS A 342 -28.44 5.83 4.95
C LYS A 342 -29.17 4.54 5.36
N LYS A 343 -28.68 3.39 4.88
CA LYS A 343 -29.28 2.09 5.13
C LYS A 343 -28.43 1.28 6.11
N PRO A 344 -29.05 0.55 7.05
CA PRO A 344 -28.33 -0.39 7.88
C PRO A 344 -27.88 -1.61 7.07
N MET A 345 -26.67 -2.07 7.31
CA MET A 345 -26.05 -3.25 6.70
C MET A 345 -25.56 -4.18 7.82
N ALA A 346 -26.00 -5.42 7.83
CA ALA A 346 -25.48 -6.43 8.74
C ALA A 346 -24.20 -7.04 8.16
N ILE A 347 -23.12 -7.02 8.95
CA ILE A 347 -21.83 -7.57 8.56
C ILE A 347 -21.73 -9.01 9.08
N SER A 348 -22.29 -9.96 8.35
CA SER A 348 -22.45 -11.35 8.79
C SER A 348 -21.24 -12.23 8.53
N ASN A 349 -20.50 -11.98 7.45
CA ASN A 349 -19.37 -12.79 7.00
C ASN A 349 -18.14 -11.93 6.71
N PRO A 350 -17.66 -11.12 7.69
CA PRO A 350 -16.41 -10.39 7.50
C PRO A 350 -15.25 -11.37 7.49
N VAL A 351 -14.22 -11.08 6.71
CA VAL A 351 -13.02 -11.92 6.60
C VAL A 351 -11.80 -11.15 7.05
N LEU A 352 -10.90 -11.82 7.75
CA LEU A 352 -9.51 -11.44 7.93
C LEU A 352 -8.67 -12.17 6.88
N PHE A 353 -7.64 -11.52 6.43
CA PHE A 353 -6.72 -12.08 5.44
C PHE A 353 -5.46 -12.56 6.16
N LEU A 354 -5.31 -13.88 6.29
CA LEU A 354 -4.12 -14.52 6.84
C LEU A 354 -3.31 -15.09 5.67
N ALA A 355 -2.32 -14.35 5.21
CA ALA A 355 -1.54 -14.74 4.04
C ALA A 355 -2.43 -15.09 2.82
N SER A 356 -2.60 -16.39 2.49
CA SER A 356 -3.46 -16.86 1.38
C SER A 356 -4.85 -17.30 1.81
N ASP A 357 -5.07 -17.41 3.14
CA ASP A 357 -6.32 -17.96 3.66
C ASP A 357 -7.23 -16.85 4.17
N ARG A 358 -8.53 -17.06 4.02
CA ARG A 358 -9.56 -16.17 4.53
C ARG A 358 -10.16 -16.82 5.76
N GLU A 359 -10.04 -16.16 6.88
CA GLU A 359 -10.73 -16.57 8.10
C GLU A 359 -11.87 -15.61 8.41
N LEU A 360 -12.92 -16.13 9.04
CA LEU A 360 -14.00 -15.28 9.51
C LEU A 360 -13.49 -14.38 10.63
N ALA A 361 -13.70 -13.08 10.48
CA ALA A 361 -13.38 -12.10 11.51
C ALA A 361 -14.47 -12.12 12.57
N GLU A 362 -14.26 -12.80 13.68
CA GLU A 362 -15.20 -12.76 14.80
C GLU A 362 -15.20 -11.41 15.51
N GLU A 363 -14.00 -10.83 15.68
CA GLU A 363 -13.77 -9.52 16.29
C GLU A 363 -12.65 -8.77 15.55
N ALA A 364 -12.73 -7.44 15.57
CA ALA A 364 -11.70 -6.56 15.05
C ALA A 364 -11.77 -5.17 15.73
N TRP A 365 -10.66 -4.47 15.79
CA TRP A 365 -10.53 -3.18 16.50
C TRP A 365 -10.02 -2.08 15.58
N ALA A 366 -10.03 -0.86 16.07
CA ALA A 366 -9.41 0.26 15.38
C ALA A 366 -7.98 -0.10 14.97
N GLY A 367 -7.65 0.13 13.72
CA GLY A 367 -6.38 -0.29 13.15
C GLY A 367 -6.48 -1.53 12.27
N ASP A 368 -7.43 -2.44 12.50
CA ASP A 368 -7.57 -3.65 11.70
C ASP A 368 -8.19 -3.36 10.32
N ILE A 369 -7.87 -4.23 9.37
CA ILE A 369 -8.46 -4.25 8.04
C ILE A 369 -9.30 -5.52 7.91
N ILE A 370 -10.59 -5.34 7.64
CA ILE A 370 -11.51 -6.45 7.40
C ILE A 370 -12.02 -6.43 5.96
N GLY A 371 -12.24 -7.61 5.40
CA GLY A 371 -12.91 -7.76 4.12
C GLY A 371 -14.41 -7.99 4.30
N ILE A 372 -15.25 -7.21 3.62
CA ILE A 372 -16.69 -7.40 3.62
C ILE A 372 -17.11 -7.92 2.25
N PRO A 373 -17.80 -9.09 2.16
CA PRO A 373 -18.37 -9.55 0.90
C PRO A 373 -19.29 -8.48 0.30
N ASN A 374 -18.99 -8.08 -0.94
CA ASN A 374 -19.62 -6.94 -1.58
C ASN A 374 -20.35 -7.34 -2.86
N HIS A 375 -21.67 -7.25 -2.85
CA HIS A 375 -22.50 -7.50 -4.03
C HIS A 375 -22.81 -6.22 -4.85
N GLY A 376 -21.88 -5.24 -4.84
CA GLY A 376 -22.01 -3.97 -5.53
C GLY A 376 -22.68 -2.85 -4.71
N GLN A 377 -22.77 -3.02 -3.40
CA GLN A 377 -23.33 -2.01 -2.50
C GLN A 377 -22.27 -1.01 -2.02
N LEU A 378 -21.08 -1.50 -1.73
CA LEU A 378 -19.95 -0.72 -1.21
C LEU A 378 -19.03 -0.27 -2.35
N ARG A 379 -18.58 0.97 -2.28
CA ARG A 379 -17.63 1.61 -3.18
C ARG A 379 -16.45 2.15 -2.39
N ILE A 380 -15.33 2.39 -3.06
CA ILE A 380 -14.19 3.08 -2.46
C ILE A 380 -14.65 4.46 -1.99
N GLY A 381 -14.29 4.82 -0.75
CA GLY A 381 -14.71 6.06 -0.08
C GLY A 381 -15.94 5.91 0.82
N ASP A 382 -16.70 4.82 0.70
CA ASP A 382 -17.85 4.60 1.58
C ASP A 382 -17.44 4.49 3.05
N THR A 383 -18.21 5.14 3.93
CA THR A 383 -18.04 5.06 5.38
C THR A 383 -19.16 4.24 6.00
N LEU A 384 -18.78 3.38 6.96
CA LEU A 384 -19.67 2.53 7.75
C LEU A 384 -19.58 2.95 9.21
N THR A 385 -20.73 3.17 9.88
CA THR A 385 -20.78 3.68 11.26
C THR A 385 -21.87 3.02 12.09
N GLU A 386 -21.78 3.14 13.40
CA GLU A 386 -22.90 2.81 14.32
C GLU A 386 -23.92 3.96 14.41
N GLY A 387 -24.39 4.47 13.25
CA GLY A 387 -25.51 5.40 13.16
C GLY A 387 -25.14 6.89 13.14
N GLU A 388 -23.86 7.24 13.15
CA GLU A 388 -23.41 8.63 12.99
C GLU A 388 -23.30 8.98 11.51
N ASP A 389 -23.76 10.18 11.11
CA ASP A 389 -23.59 10.71 9.75
C ASP A 389 -22.24 11.41 9.64
N ILE A 390 -21.19 10.61 9.55
CA ILE A 390 -19.78 11.05 9.42
C ILE A 390 -19.15 10.36 8.23
N ARG A 391 -18.31 11.08 7.49
CA ARG A 391 -17.66 10.59 6.26
C ARG A 391 -16.16 10.76 6.36
N VAL A 392 -15.44 9.67 6.20
CA VAL A 392 -13.98 9.71 6.08
C VAL A 392 -13.61 10.41 4.78
N THR A 393 -12.63 11.30 4.84
CA THR A 393 -12.13 12.12 3.72
C THR A 393 -10.66 11.79 3.42
N GLY A 394 -10.09 12.41 2.39
CA GLY A 394 -8.68 12.24 2.04
C GLY A 394 -8.36 11.03 1.17
N ILE A 395 -9.36 10.30 0.63
CA ILE A 395 -9.12 9.22 -0.33
C ILE A 395 -9.00 9.84 -1.73
N PRO A 396 -7.81 9.80 -2.37
CA PRO A 396 -7.60 10.49 -3.62
C PRO A 396 -8.16 9.73 -4.83
N SER A 397 -8.58 10.49 -5.84
CA SER A 397 -8.89 10.01 -7.18
C SER A 397 -8.19 10.91 -8.18
N PHE A 398 -7.36 10.33 -9.03
CA PHE A 398 -6.56 11.05 -10.01
C PHE A 398 -7.20 11.00 -11.40
N ALA A 399 -6.98 12.04 -12.20
CA ALA A 399 -7.27 11.99 -13.61
C ALA A 399 -6.33 10.98 -14.29
N PRO A 400 -6.82 10.22 -15.28
CA PRO A 400 -6.00 9.24 -15.97
C PRO A 400 -4.94 9.92 -16.84
N GLU A 401 -3.79 9.25 -17.00
CA GLU A 401 -2.72 9.69 -17.88
C GLU A 401 -2.91 9.20 -19.33
N LEU A 402 -3.56 8.06 -19.50
CA LEU A 402 -3.82 7.44 -20.80
C LEU A 402 -5.32 7.24 -21.01
N LEU A 403 -5.79 7.61 -22.20
CA LEU A 403 -7.20 7.49 -22.59
C LEU A 403 -7.34 6.66 -23.86
N GLN A 404 -8.15 5.61 -23.82
CA GLN A 404 -8.48 4.81 -24.99
C GLN A 404 -9.99 4.58 -25.11
N SER A 405 -10.46 4.51 -26.34
CA SER A 405 -11.82 4.08 -26.66
C SER A 405 -11.91 2.56 -26.60
N VAL A 406 -12.97 2.02 -26.01
CA VAL A 406 -13.18 0.57 -25.89
C VAL A 406 -14.36 0.13 -26.73
N ARG A 407 -14.23 -1.04 -27.38
CA ARG A 407 -15.29 -1.67 -28.17
C ARG A 407 -15.40 -3.13 -27.84
N ALA A 408 -16.64 -3.65 -27.76
CA ALA A 408 -16.87 -5.08 -27.73
C ALA A 408 -16.61 -5.68 -29.12
N GLY A 409 -16.04 -6.89 -29.16
CA GLY A 409 -15.88 -7.64 -30.41
C GLY A 409 -17.21 -7.90 -31.11
N ASP A 410 -18.30 -8.06 -30.34
CA ASP A 410 -19.67 -8.20 -30.83
C ASP A 410 -20.48 -6.94 -30.44
N PRO A 411 -20.95 -6.13 -31.42
CA PRO A 411 -21.73 -4.94 -31.16
C PRO A 411 -23.05 -5.20 -30.38
N MET A 412 -23.63 -6.38 -30.48
CA MET A 412 -24.86 -6.76 -29.78
C MET A 412 -24.63 -6.87 -28.25
N LYS A 413 -23.40 -7.01 -27.81
CA LYS A 413 -23.00 -7.12 -26.40
C LYS A 413 -22.65 -5.78 -25.74
N SER A 414 -22.98 -4.65 -26.37
CA SER A 414 -22.65 -3.30 -25.85
C SER A 414 -23.16 -3.06 -24.43
N LYS A 415 -24.35 -3.54 -24.06
CA LYS A 415 -24.88 -3.44 -22.70
C LYS A 415 -24.10 -4.28 -21.67
N HIS A 416 -23.56 -5.42 -22.10
CA HIS A 416 -22.71 -6.24 -21.25
C HIS A 416 -21.37 -5.57 -21.01
N LEU A 417 -20.82 -4.92 -22.05
CA LEU A 417 -19.61 -4.10 -21.93
C LEU A 417 -19.83 -2.94 -20.95
N GLU A 418 -20.93 -2.18 -21.09
CA GLU A 418 -21.27 -1.10 -20.16
C GLU A 418 -21.29 -1.58 -18.71
N LYS A 419 -21.97 -2.71 -18.44
CA LYS A 419 -22.01 -3.30 -17.10
C LYS A 419 -20.62 -3.67 -16.59
N ALA A 420 -19.79 -4.30 -17.39
CA ALA A 420 -18.44 -4.67 -17.04
C ALA A 420 -17.59 -3.42 -16.69
N LEU A 421 -17.62 -2.41 -17.56
CA LEU A 421 -16.87 -1.17 -17.38
C LEU A 421 -17.29 -0.43 -16.11
N MET A 422 -18.60 -0.30 -15.84
CA MET A 422 -19.08 0.33 -14.60
C MET A 422 -18.59 -0.41 -13.36
N GLN A 423 -18.53 -1.73 -13.41
CA GLN A 423 -18.00 -2.52 -12.31
C GLN A 423 -16.49 -2.29 -12.09
N PHE A 424 -15.70 -2.21 -13.16
CA PHE A 424 -14.26 -1.87 -13.05
C PHE A 424 -14.04 -0.43 -12.56
N ALA A 425 -14.92 0.50 -12.91
CA ALA A 425 -14.88 1.86 -12.38
C ALA A 425 -15.18 1.89 -10.87
N GLU A 426 -16.17 1.12 -10.41
CA GLU A 426 -16.51 0.99 -8.98
C GLU A 426 -15.40 0.30 -8.16
N GLU A 427 -14.65 -0.61 -8.76
CA GLU A 427 -13.45 -1.22 -8.19
C GLU A 427 -12.25 -0.26 -8.18
N GLY A 428 -12.33 0.84 -8.92
CA GLY A 428 -11.23 1.77 -9.12
C GLY A 428 -10.11 1.22 -10.00
N ALA A 429 -10.35 0.13 -10.73
CA ALA A 429 -9.38 -0.48 -11.64
C ALA A 429 -9.15 0.37 -12.91
N ALA A 430 -10.11 1.19 -13.28
CA ALA A 430 -10.02 2.16 -14.36
C ALA A 430 -11.02 3.31 -14.16
N LYS A 431 -10.79 4.43 -14.83
CA LYS A 431 -11.79 5.48 -15.00
C LYS A 431 -12.62 5.17 -16.26
N VAL A 432 -13.90 5.31 -16.16
CA VAL A 432 -14.81 5.09 -17.30
C VAL A 432 -15.60 6.34 -17.56
N PHE A 433 -15.57 6.81 -18.80
CA PHE A 433 -16.20 8.04 -19.22
C PHE A 433 -17.18 7.75 -20.36
N LYS A 434 -18.36 8.35 -20.25
CA LYS A 434 -19.38 8.34 -21.29
C LYS A 434 -19.45 9.71 -21.93
N PRO A 435 -19.07 9.87 -23.22
CA PRO A 435 -19.16 11.14 -23.91
C PRO A 435 -20.59 11.69 -23.93
N ALA A 436 -20.75 13.00 -23.79
CA ALA A 436 -22.05 13.66 -23.89
C ALA A 436 -22.64 13.57 -25.31
N ILE A 437 -21.78 13.55 -26.32
CA ILE A 437 -22.13 13.36 -27.73
C ILE A 437 -21.43 12.12 -28.27
N GLY A 438 -22.19 11.26 -28.94
CA GLY A 438 -21.69 10.03 -29.54
C GLY A 438 -22.07 8.76 -28.76
N SER A 439 -21.56 7.63 -29.22
CA SER A 439 -21.79 6.32 -28.62
C SER A 439 -20.47 5.67 -28.26
N GLY A 440 -20.45 4.93 -27.16
CA GLY A 440 -19.27 4.21 -26.70
C GLY A 440 -18.73 4.74 -25.38
N PHE A 441 -17.60 4.18 -24.96
CA PHE A 441 -16.95 4.52 -23.71
C PHE A 441 -15.49 4.84 -23.95
N ILE A 442 -14.96 5.76 -23.16
CA ILE A 442 -13.54 6.05 -23.04
C ILE A 442 -13.09 5.50 -21.70
N VAL A 443 -12.03 4.71 -21.73
CA VAL A 443 -11.40 4.15 -20.53
C VAL A 443 -10.11 4.90 -20.30
N GLY A 444 -9.94 5.34 -19.07
CA GLY A 444 -8.75 6.03 -18.60
C GLY A 444 -8.00 5.21 -17.56
N VAL A 445 -6.67 5.17 -17.70
CA VAL A 445 -5.76 4.45 -16.81
C VAL A 445 -4.50 5.28 -16.56
N VAL A 446 -3.69 4.87 -15.57
CA VAL A 446 -2.41 5.51 -15.29
C VAL A 446 -1.33 4.98 -16.23
N GLY A 447 -1.28 3.68 -16.48
CA GLY A 447 -0.25 3.06 -17.30
C GLY A 447 -0.79 2.09 -18.36
N ALA A 448 0.01 1.86 -19.40
CA ALA A 448 -0.40 1.08 -20.57
C ALA A 448 -0.74 -0.39 -20.24
N LEU A 449 -0.04 -0.99 -19.28
CA LEU A 449 -0.26 -2.37 -18.86
C LEU A 449 -1.68 -2.58 -18.29
N GLN A 450 -2.29 -1.56 -17.71
CA GLN A 450 -3.66 -1.65 -17.19
C GLN A 450 -4.68 -1.96 -18.28
N PHE A 451 -4.50 -1.49 -19.53
CA PHE A 451 -5.41 -1.84 -20.63
C PHE A 451 -5.37 -3.34 -20.95
N GLU A 452 -4.16 -3.95 -20.93
CA GLU A 452 -4.01 -5.39 -21.14
C GLU A 452 -4.66 -6.20 -20.02
N VAL A 453 -4.45 -5.76 -18.76
CA VAL A 453 -5.10 -6.36 -17.59
C VAL A 453 -6.61 -6.27 -17.69
N LEU A 454 -7.14 -5.09 -18.05
CA LEU A 454 -8.59 -4.89 -18.23
C LEU A 454 -9.16 -5.76 -19.34
N ALA A 455 -8.49 -5.84 -20.52
CA ALA A 455 -8.95 -6.68 -21.63
C ALA A 455 -9.04 -8.15 -21.20
N SER A 456 -7.98 -8.66 -20.56
CA SER A 456 -7.92 -10.02 -20.05
C SER A 456 -9.01 -10.29 -19.00
N ARG A 457 -9.22 -9.37 -18.05
CA ARG A 457 -10.24 -9.50 -17.02
C ARG A 457 -11.66 -9.47 -17.61
N ILE A 458 -11.95 -8.56 -18.56
CA ILE A 458 -13.26 -8.49 -19.22
C ILE A 458 -13.55 -9.80 -19.97
N GLU A 459 -12.55 -10.37 -20.63
CA GLU A 459 -12.71 -11.65 -21.32
C GLU A 459 -12.92 -12.82 -20.35
N LEU A 460 -12.11 -12.93 -19.31
CA LEU A 460 -12.19 -14.00 -18.31
C LEU A 460 -13.45 -13.93 -17.45
N GLU A 461 -13.82 -12.72 -16.99
CA GLU A 461 -14.91 -12.53 -16.04
C GLU A 461 -16.29 -12.45 -16.71
N TYR A 462 -16.35 -11.91 -17.94
CA TYR A 462 -17.62 -11.65 -18.63
C TYR A 462 -17.78 -12.42 -19.94
N GLY A 463 -16.74 -13.15 -20.39
CA GLY A 463 -16.75 -13.85 -21.69
C GLY A 463 -16.88 -12.87 -22.86
N LEU A 464 -16.31 -11.68 -22.73
CA LEU A 464 -16.49 -10.59 -23.68
C LEU A 464 -15.11 -10.12 -24.19
N PRO A 465 -14.66 -10.56 -25.38
CA PRO A 465 -13.46 -10.01 -25.99
C PRO A 465 -13.68 -8.52 -26.30
N VAL A 466 -12.71 -7.70 -25.94
CA VAL A 466 -12.73 -6.26 -26.19
C VAL A 466 -11.46 -5.80 -26.89
N SER A 467 -11.54 -4.68 -27.60
CA SER A 467 -10.40 -4.00 -28.19
C SER A 467 -10.34 -2.56 -27.70
N PHE A 468 -9.13 -2.13 -27.37
CA PHE A 468 -8.81 -0.75 -27.06
C PHE A 468 -8.19 -0.07 -28.29
N SER A 469 -8.55 1.17 -28.54
CA SER A 469 -8.00 1.99 -29.62
C SER A 469 -7.74 3.40 -29.11
N PRO A 470 -6.75 4.13 -29.65
CA PRO A 470 -6.44 5.48 -29.22
C PRO A 470 -7.68 6.38 -29.19
N SER A 471 -7.86 7.11 -28.08
CA SER A 471 -8.89 8.13 -27.96
C SER A 471 -8.51 9.38 -28.75
N GLN A 472 -9.51 10.15 -29.14
CA GLN A 472 -9.24 11.50 -29.68
C GLN A 472 -8.78 12.49 -28.60
N PHE A 473 -8.91 12.15 -27.32
CA PHE A 473 -8.50 12.96 -26.18
C PHE A 473 -7.25 12.36 -25.51
N THR A 474 -6.42 13.21 -24.94
CA THR A 474 -5.22 12.82 -24.17
C THR A 474 -5.28 13.25 -22.72
N SER A 475 -6.20 14.16 -22.35
CA SER A 475 -6.34 14.67 -20.99
C SER A 475 -7.80 14.73 -20.58
N ALA A 476 -8.05 14.52 -19.29
CA ALA A 476 -9.35 14.62 -18.64
C ALA A 476 -9.25 15.48 -17.37
N ARG A 477 -10.24 16.31 -17.10
CA ARG A 477 -10.35 17.15 -15.90
C ARG A 477 -11.78 17.17 -15.39
N TRP A 478 -11.98 16.98 -14.10
CA TRP A 478 -13.29 17.17 -13.48
C TRP A 478 -13.60 18.65 -13.41
N VAL A 479 -14.84 19.01 -13.78
CA VAL A 479 -15.30 20.39 -13.80
C VAL A 479 -16.19 20.64 -12.60
N THR A 480 -15.80 21.59 -11.75
CA THR A 480 -16.58 22.02 -10.59
C THR A 480 -16.74 23.53 -10.57
N GLY A 481 -17.79 24.01 -9.90
CA GLY A 481 -18.07 25.44 -9.77
C GLY A 481 -19.56 25.72 -9.53
N PRO A 482 -19.99 26.98 -9.56
CA PRO A 482 -21.40 27.35 -9.45
C PRO A 482 -22.23 26.70 -10.56
N LYS A 483 -23.35 26.06 -10.21
CA LYS A 483 -24.16 25.25 -11.13
C LYS A 483 -24.48 25.98 -12.45
N ALA A 484 -24.94 27.22 -12.38
CA ALA A 484 -25.31 28.00 -13.58
C ALA A 484 -24.10 28.22 -14.52
N LYS A 485 -22.89 28.37 -13.97
CA LYS A 485 -21.64 28.51 -14.74
C LYS A 485 -21.21 27.19 -15.37
N VAL A 486 -21.33 26.09 -14.63
CA VAL A 486 -21.05 24.74 -15.14
C VAL A 486 -22.04 24.39 -16.25
N ASP A 487 -23.36 24.64 -16.09
CA ASP A 487 -24.36 24.37 -17.11
C ASP A 487 -24.10 25.17 -18.39
N ALA A 488 -23.74 26.46 -18.27
CA ALA A 488 -23.37 27.32 -19.41
C ALA A 488 -22.10 26.78 -20.11
N PHE A 489 -21.07 26.38 -19.37
CA PHE A 489 -19.82 25.79 -19.90
C PHE A 489 -20.10 24.51 -20.68
N VAL A 490 -20.92 23.61 -20.11
CA VAL A 490 -21.30 22.34 -20.73
C VAL A 490 -22.03 22.57 -22.04
N SER A 491 -22.97 23.55 -22.11
CA SER A 491 -23.75 23.83 -23.32
C SER A 491 -22.89 24.25 -24.51
N VAL A 492 -21.79 24.97 -24.26
CA VAL A 492 -20.85 25.46 -25.30
C VAL A 492 -19.84 24.41 -25.70
N ASN A 493 -19.43 23.54 -24.76
CA ASN A 493 -18.31 22.61 -24.94
C ASN A 493 -18.74 21.14 -25.09
N GLN A 494 -19.95 20.85 -25.53
CA GLN A 494 -20.56 19.50 -25.54
C GLN A 494 -19.67 18.41 -26.17
N GLN A 495 -18.86 18.73 -27.19
CA GLN A 495 -17.97 17.78 -27.85
C GLN A 495 -16.77 17.35 -26.97
N HIS A 496 -16.46 18.13 -25.95
CA HIS A 496 -15.38 17.91 -24.98
C HIS A 496 -15.90 17.41 -23.64
N ILE A 497 -17.21 17.30 -23.47
CA ILE A 497 -17.83 16.87 -22.22
C ILE A 497 -18.05 15.36 -22.23
N SER A 498 -17.70 14.75 -21.13
CA SER A 498 -18.02 13.37 -20.77
C SER A 498 -18.55 13.32 -19.34
N HIS A 499 -19.16 12.22 -18.99
CA HIS A 499 -19.57 11.94 -17.61
C HIS A 499 -18.82 10.72 -17.13
N ASP A 500 -18.30 10.77 -15.91
CA ASP A 500 -17.70 9.60 -15.29
C ASP A 500 -18.79 8.63 -14.77
N HIS A 501 -18.37 7.51 -14.15
CA HIS A 501 -19.29 6.48 -13.65
C HIS A 501 -20.22 6.96 -12.52
N ASN A 502 -19.91 8.08 -11.86
CA ASN A 502 -20.78 8.72 -10.86
C ASN A 502 -21.72 9.77 -11.49
N GLY A 503 -21.54 10.08 -12.77
CA GLY A 503 -22.26 11.13 -13.48
C GLY A 503 -21.63 12.51 -13.38
N ASP A 504 -20.44 12.62 -12.80
CA ASP A 504 -19.72 13.88 -12.68
C ASP A 504 -19.20 14.36 -14.03
N ILE A 505 -19.20 15.68 -14.22
CA ILE A 505 -18.82 16.32 -15.48
C ILE A 505 -17.31 16.32 -15.62
N VAL A 506 -16.85 15.85 -16.78
CA VAL A 506 -15.43 15.78 -17.14
C VAL A 506 -15.21 16.48 -18.47
N TYR A 507 -14.31 17.46 -18.47
CA TYR A 507 -13.80 18.10 -19.68
C TYR A 507 -12.62 17.31 -20.24
N MET A 508 -12.66 16.98 -21.52
CA MET A 508 -11.61 16.21 -22.20
C MET A 508 -11.03 16.99 -23.37
N THR A 509 -9.72 16.95 -23.52
CA THR A 509 -9.01 17.68 -24.58
C THR A 509 -7.78 16.92 -25.08
N ARG A 510 -7.22 17.36 -26.21
CA ARG A 510 -5.96 16.87 -26.77
C ARG A 510 -4.75 17.64 -26.29
N LEU A 511 -4.93 18.91 -25.94
CA LEU A 511 -3.83 19.83 -25.68
C LEU A 511 -3.92 20.40 -24.27
N GLN A 512 -2.82 20.44 -23.55
CA GLN A 512 -2.74 21.12 -22.25
C GLN A 512 -3.14 22.60 -22.37
N TRP A 513 -2.76 23.25 -23.48
CA TRP A 513 -3.12 24.64 -23.77
C TRP A 513 -4.66 24.90 -23.72
N ASP A 514 -5.48 23.92 -24.11
CA ASP A 514 -6.95 24.07 -24.00
C ASP A 514 -7.39 24.18 -22.53
N ILE A 515 -6.75 23.43 -21.63
CA ILE A 515 -7.04 23.51 -20.18
C ILE A 515 -6.66 24.90 -19.68
N ASP A 516 -5.45 25.36 -19.97
CA ASP A 516 -4.94 26.67 -19.54
C ASP A 516 -5.80 27.83 -20.09
N ARG A 517 -6.35 27.67 -21.31
CA ARG A 517 -7.30 28.61 -21.90
C ARG A 517 -8.62 28.62 -21.14
N ILE A 518 -9.21 27.44 -20.86
CA ILE A 518 -10.49 27.34 -20.14
C ILE A 518 -10.37 27.92 -18.74
N GLU A 519 -9.29 27.66 -18.02
CA GLU A 519 -9.05 28.23 -16.70
C GLU A 519 -9.00 29.77 -16.71
N ARG A 520 -8.46 30.36 -17.77
CA ARG A 520 -8.49 31.83 -17.95
C ARG A 520 -9.86 32.37 -18.33
N ASP A 521 -10.56 31.68 -19.25
CA ASP A 521 -11.83 32.16 -19.82
C ASP A 521 -12.98 31.94 -18.84
N TYR A 522 -12.86 30.96 -17.92
CA TYR A 522 -13.85 30.59 -16.92
C TYR A 522 -13.26 30.53 -15.51
N PRO A 523 -12.84 31.67 -14.93
CA PRO A 523 -12.18 31.72 -13.62
C PRO A 523 -13.06 31.24 -12.44
N ASP A 524 -14.38 31.17 -12.64
CA ASP A 524 -15.33 30.63 -11.66
C ASP A 524 -15.41 29.08 -11.67
N LEU A 525 -14.75 28.43 -12.62
CA LEU A 525 -14.69 26.96 -12.73
C LEU A 525 -13.34 26.44 -12.29
N THR A 526 -13.35 25.27 -11.67
CA THR A 526 -12.13 24.52 -11.36
C THR A 526 -12.04 23.29 -12.25
N LEU A 527 -10.91 23.14 -12.96
CA LEU A 527 -10.56 21.96 -13.75
C LEU A 527 -9.59 21.09 -12.98
N ALA A 528 -10.08 20.16 -12.18
CA ALA A 528 -9.27 19.37 -11.27
C ALA A 528 -8.67 18.13 -11.92
N SER A 529 -7.34 17.92 -11.77
CA SER A 529 -6.64 16.67 -12.09
C SER A 529 -6.73 15.66 -10.96
N THR A 530 -7.01 16.12 -9.76
CA THR A 530 -7.15 15.29 -8.56
C THR A 530 -8.38 15.74 -7.79
N ARG A 531 -9.12 14.80 -7.25
CA ARG A 531 -10.23 15.08 -6.34
C ARG A 531 -10.25 14.07 -5.19
N GLU A 532 -10.90 14.43 -4.12
CA GLU A 532 -11.28 13.46 -3.11
C GLU A 532 -12.50 12.64 -3.58
N LEU A 533 -12.49 11.35 -3.29
CA LEU A 533 -13.69 10.53 -3.44
C LEU A 533 -14.68 10.93 -2.33
N MET A 534 -15.51 11.94 -2.60
CA MET A 534 -16.66 12.24 -1.76
C MET A 534 -17.81 11.34 -2.20
N VAL A 535 -18.07 10.29 -1.42
CA VAL A 535 -19.14 9.31 -1.72
C VAL A 535 -20.32 9.53 -0.79
#